data_ae5ddcd37b3e62daeaf16ab6476f16a2
#
_entry.id   ae5ddcd37b3e62daeaf16ab6476f16a2
#
_cell.length_a   1.000
_cell.length_b   1.000
_cell.length_c   1.000
_cell.angle_alpha   90.00
_cell.angle_beta   90.00
_cell.angle_gamma   90.00
#
_symmetry.space_group_name_H-M   'P 1'
#
loop_
_entity.id
_entity.type
_entity.pdbx_description
1 polymer ?
#
loop_
_entity_poly.entity_id
_entity_poly.type
_entity_poly.pdbx_seq_one_letter_code
_entity_poly.pdbx_strand_id
1 'polypeptide(L)' 'MIDKLEYFIALAKARHFGRAAEELGITQPTLSAGIKQLEDQLGVMLVQRGSRFQSLTPEGDQVLGWARRIVGDTRAMRE' A
#
# COMPACT_ATOMS: atom_id res chain seq x y z
N MET A 1 -7.35 8.70 -1.42
CA MET A 1 -6.34 8.17 -0.46
C MET A 1 -6.68 6.77 0.06
N ILE A 2 -7.92 6.52 0.42
CA ILE A 2 -8.33 5.23 0.99
C ILE A 2 -7.96 4.05 0.06
N ASP A 3 -8.22 4.19 -1.24
CA ASP A 3 -7.90 3.14 -2.22
C ASP A 3 -6.39 2.83 -2.22
N LYS A 4 -5.56 3.84 -2.13
CA LYS A 4 -4.10 3.69 -2.13
C LYS A 4 -3.60 3.09 -0.82
N LEU A 5 -4.27 3.36 0.30
CA LEU A 5 -4.00 2.69 1.56
C LEU A 5 -4.30 1.19 1.46
N GLU A 6 -5.39 0.83 0.79
CA GLU A 6 -5.72 -0.57 0.52
C GLU A 6 -4.67 -1.23 -0.37
N TYR A 7 -4.16 -0.51 -1.38
CA TYR A 7 -3.07 -0.99 -2.22
C TYR A 7 -1.82 -1.29 -1.39
N PHE A 8 -1.49 -0.38 -0.48
CA PHE A 8 -0.31 -0.54 0.37
C PHE A 8 -0.45 -1.73 1.32
N ILE A 9 -1.63 -1.90 1.93
CA ILE A 9 -1.90 -3.04 2.81
C ILE A 9 -1.73 -4.36 2.03
N ALA A 10 -2.28 -4.45 0.83
CA ALA A 10 -2.16 -5.64 -0.01
C ALA A 10 -0.70 -5.92 -0.38
N LEU A 11 0.05 -4.89 -0.74
CA LEU A 11 1.47 -5.03 -1.06
C LEU A 11 2.28 -5.50 0.14
N ALA A 12 2.03 -4.92 1.31
CA ALA A 12 2.74 -5.29 2.53
C ALA A 12 2.47 -6.75 2.91
N LYS A 13 1.26 -7.22 2.68
CA LYS A 13 0.87 -8.60 2.97
C LYS A 13 1.48 -9.58 1.96
N ALA A 14 1.35 -9.29 0.68
CA ALA A 14 1.80 -10.17 -0.39
C ALA A 14 3.33 -10.17 -0.55
N ARG A 15 3.97 -9.05 -0.22
CA ARG A 15 5.41 -8.83 -0.39
C ARG A 15 5.87 -9.08 -1.83
N HIS A 16 4.99 -8.80 -2.78
CA HIS A 16 5.23 -9.03 -4.19
C HIS A 16 4.22 -8.20 -4.99
N PHE A 17 4.72 -7.31 -5.87
CA PHE A 17 3.87 -6.39 -6.61
C PHE A 17 2.84 -7.12 -7.48
N GLY A 18 3.27 -8.15 -8.20
CA GLY A 18 2.38 -8.90 -9.08
C GLY A 18 1.24 -9.58 -8.35
N ARG A 19 1.54 -10.21 -7.21
CA ARG A 19 0.52 -10.89 -6.40
C ARG A 19 -0.44 -9.91 -5.78
N ALA A 20 0.07 -8.79 -5.27
CA ALA A 20 -0.78 -7.76 -4.69
C ALA A 20 -1.73 -7.19 -5.74
N ALA A 21 -1.23 -6.92 -6.95
CA ALA A 21 -2.06 -6.44 -8.04
C ALA A 21 -3.15 -7.43 -8.41
N GLU A 22 -2.83 -8.72 -8.47
CA GLU A 22 -3.83 -9.77 -8.71
C GLU A 22 -4.91 -9.78 -7.65
N GLU A 23 -4.52 -9.73 -6.37
CA GLU A 23 -5.48 -9.71 -5.26
C GLU A 23 -6.41 -8.50 -5.32
N LEU A 24 -5.87 -7.36 -5.76
CA LEU A 24 -6.64 -6.13 -5.87
C LEU A 24 -7.46 -6.04 -7.15
N GLY A 25 -7.21 -6.92 -8.12
CA GLY A 25 -7.89 -6.87 -9.41
C GLY A 25 -7.45 -5.69 -10.28
N ILE A 26 -6.19 -5.27 -10.14
CA ILE A 26 -5.62 -4.16 -10.90
C ILE A 26 -4.33 -4.60 -11.57
N THR A 27 -3.82 -3.76 -12.48
CA THR A 27 -2.54 -4.04 -13.11
C THR A 27 -1.39 -3.66 -12.19
N GLN A 28 -0.23 -4.28 -12.40
CA GLN A 28 0.96 -3.95 -11.62
C GLN A 28 1.39 -2.48 -11.79
N PRO A 29 1.39 -1.90 -13.01
CA PRO A 29 1.68 -0.47 -13.15
C PRO A 29 0.73 0.43 -12.37
N THR A 30 -0.56 0.09 -12.31
CA THR A 30 -1.54 0.85 -11.51
C THR A 30 -1.20 0.78 -10.02
N LEU A 31 -0.84 -0.40 -9.53
CA LEU A 31 -0.41 -0.56 -8.15
C LEU A 31 0.83 0.27 -7.86
N SER A 32 1.86 0.16 -8.69
CA SER A 32 3.12 0.89 -8.51
C SER A 32 2.88 2.39 -8.51
N ALA A 33 2.06 2.89 -9.44
CA ALA A 33 1.72 4.31 -9.50
C ALA A 33 0.96 4.76 -8.26
N GLY A 34 0.04 3.94 -7.77
CA GLY A 34 -0.73 4.22 -6.56
C GLY A 34 0.15 4.32 -5.32
N ILE A 35 1.09 3.41 -5.18
CA ILE A 35 2.05 3.44 -4.07
C ILE A 35 2.91 4.70 -4.13
N LYS A 36 3.40 5.04 -5.32
CA LYS A 36 4.20 6.27 -5.49
C LYS A 36 3.41 7.52 -5.15
N GLN A 37 2.15 7.59 -5.58
CA GLN A 37 1.29 8.72 -5.25
C GLN A 37 1.07 8.83 -3.75
N LEU A 38 0.87 7.70 -3.06
CA LEU A 38 0.72 7.69 -1.61
C LEU A 38 1.99 8.19 -0.93
N GLU A 39 3.15 7.73 -1.38
CA GLU A 39 4.44 8.22 -0.88
C GLU A 39 4.57 9.73 -1.05
N ASP A 40 4.20 10.24 -2.22
CA ASP A 40 4.25 11.68 -2.51
C ASP A 40 3.29 12.46 -1.60
N GLN A 41 2.09 11.96 -1.39
CA GLN A 41 1.10 12.61 -0.52
C GLN A 41 1.53 12.65 0.94
N LEU A 42 2.17 11.58 1.41
CA LEU A 42 2.61 11.48 2.80
C LEU A 42 4.00 12.09 3.01
N GLY A 43 4.75 12.31 1.94
CA GLY A 43 6.10 12.87 2.01
C GLY A 43 7.14 11.91 2.56
N VAL A 44 6.87 10.61 2.50
CA VAL A 44 7.81 9.58 2.97
C VAL A 44 7.85 8.41 1.98
N MET A 45 8.95 7.68 2.00
CA MET A 45 9.06 6.42 1.27
C MET A 45 8.45 5.31 2.10
N LEU A 46 7.63 4.47 1.47
CA LEU A 46 6.96 3.36 2.15
C LEU A 46 7.65 2.03 1.88
N VAL A 47 8.26 1.89 0.71
CA VAL A 47 8.95 0.67 0.31
C VAL A 47 10.39 0.98 -0.07
N GLN A 48 11.28 0.01 0.13
CA GLN A 48 12.67 0.13 -0.25
C GLN A 48 12.78 0.23 -1.77
N ARG A 49 13.72 1.05 -2.24
CA ARG A 49 13.94 1.22 -3.68
C ARG A 49 14.55 -0.04 -4.29
N GLY A 50 14.10 -0.35 -5.51
CA GLY A 50 14.56 -1.49 -6.27
C GLY A 50 13.58 -1.81 -7.38
N SER A 51 13.96 -2.71 -8.28
CA SER A 51 13.10 -3.12 -9.39
C SER A 51 11.96 -4.02 -8.95
N ARG A 52 12.01 -4.53 -7.73
CA ARG A 52 10.97 -5.39 -7.16
C ARG A 52 10.87 -5.13 -5.67
N PHE A 53 9.79 -5.62 -5.07
CA PHE A 53 9.58 -5.45 -3.64
C PHE A 53 10.70 -6.14 -2.85
N GLN A 54 11.29 -5.41 -1.90
CA GLN A 54 12.30 -5.95 -1.00
C GLN A 54 11.78 -5.93 0.44
N SER A 55 11.38 -4.77 0.92
CA SER A 55 10.86 -4.61 2.28
C SER A 55 10.20 -3.25 2.41
N LEU A 56 9.49 -3.05 3.51
CA LEU A 56 8.99 -1.73 3.87
C LEU A 56 10.13 -0.91 4.48
N THR A 57 10.04 0.42 4.33
CA THR A 57 10.88 1.33 5.11
C THR A 57 10.38 1.36 6.56
N PRO A 58 11.17 1.88 7.52
CA PRO A 58 10.65 2.12 8.88
C PRO A 58 9.40 2.98 8.88
N GLU A 59 9.36 4.01 8.03
CA GLU A 59 8.16 4.84 7.86
C GLU A 59 6.99 4.03 7.31
N GLY A 60 7.27 3.12 6.37
CA GLY A 60 6.26 2.23 5.83
C GLY A 60 5.63 1.33 6.88
N ASP A 61 6.42 0.82 7.80
CA ASP A 61 5.90 0.02 8.91
C ASP A 61 4.93 0.83 9.78
N GLN A 62 5.26 2.09 10.06
CA GLN A 62 4.39 2.98 10.83
C GLN A 62 3.11 3.29 10.07
N VAL A 63 3.24 3.64 8.81
CA VAL A 63 2.08 3.95 7.95
C VAL A 63 1.17 2.73 7.81
N LEU A 64 1.73 1.52 7.76
CA LEU A 64 0.93 0.30 7.65
C LEU A 64 -0.04 0.15 8.82
N GLY A 65 0.41 0.44 10.04
CA GLY A 65 -0.47 0.42 11.22
C GLY A 65 -1.62 1.42 11.08
N TRP A 66 -1.32 2.65 10.66
CA TRP A 66 -2.34 3.67 10.42
C TRP A 66 -3.28 3.27 9.28
N ALA A 67 -2.73 2.72 8.18
CA ALA A 67 -3.51 2.32 7.02
C ALA A 67 -4.54 1.24 7.39
N ARG A 68 -4.12 0.24 8.15
CA ARG A 68 -5.02 -0.83 8.61
C ARG A 68 -6.15 -0.28 9.46
N ARG A 69 -5.86 0.67 10.34
CA ARG A 69 -6.84 1.31 11.21
C ARG A 69 -7.85 2.12 10.39
N ILE A 70 -7.34 2.96 9.48
CA ILE A 70 -8.19 3.82 8.65
C ILE A 70 -9.11 2.97 7.77
N VAL A 71 -8.57 1.98 7.08
CA VAL A 71 -9.35 1.10 6.22
C VAL A 71 -10.34 0.28 7.03
N GLY A 72 -9.93 -0.24 8.19
CA GLY A 72 -10.81 -0.97 9.10
C GLY A 72 -11.97 -0.11 9.58
N ASP A 73 -11.70 1.12 9.98
CA ASP A 73 -12.73 2.06 10.44
C ASP A 73 -13.69 2.41 9.29
N THR A 74 -13.17 2.57 8.08
CA THR A 74 -14.00 2.84 6.90
C THR A 74 -14.97 1.68 6.63
N ARG A 75 -14.51 0.44 6.73
CA ARG A 75 -15.36 -0.73 6.57
C ARG A 75 -16.42 -0.81 7.67
N ALA A 76 -16.02 -0.57 8.91
CA ALA A 76 -16.95 -0.57 10.03
C ALA A 76 -18.05 0.47 9.85
N MET A 77 -17.71 1.62 9.31
CA MET A 77 -18.67 2.70 9.05
C MET A 77 -19.72 2.30 8.01
N ARG A 78 -19.37 1.44 7.06
CA ARG A 78 -20.28 0.99 6.00
C ARG A 78 -21.24 -0.11 6.47
N GLU A 79 -20.90 -0.83 7.50
CA GLU A 79 -21.70 -1.93 8.04
C GLU A 79 -22.81 -1.44 9.00
#